data_b93709253834aad28daf29bc79950651
#
_entry.id   b93709253834aad28daf29bc79950651
#
_cell.length_a   1.000
_cell.length_b   1.000
_cell.length_c   1.000
_cell.angle_alpha   90.00
_cell.angle_beta   90.00
_cell.angle_gamma   90.00
#
_symmetry.space_group_name_H-M   'P 1'
#
loop_
_entity.id
_entity.type
_entity.pdbx_description
1 polymer ?
#
loop_
_entity_poly.entity_id
_entity_poly.type
_entity_poly.pdbx_seq_one_letter_code
_entity_poly.pdbx_strand_id
1 'polypeptide(L)'
;MKKKRLLYTTLSVILGSGLIFCTVLSKNHWKSATFKNVDIRFQYSDNQAVVVGSEVSPLIDEFLASQPDSSALSVPAFLLETSLEALPYVADAQVYWNLKESLVITIEAKQAKAKVYMNGQQFLLTQEHELIRAPKQTPLDLPIITGVKDSASAARAGGLLDLVIGSPAFTMDGLAQMAVTESSVVLIPQGYPHRILANTGKELAGDLRKLSAFYAAKPTQELEDIKSIDLRYKNQVVSTTR
;
A
#
# COMPACT_ATOMS: atom_id res chain seq x y z
N MET A 1 -9.81 64.71 17.58
CA MET A 1 -10.18 63.27 17.62
C MET A 1 -11.08 62.82 16.45
N LYS A 2 -12.06 63.60 16.01
CA LYS A 2 -13.00 63.24 14.92
C LYS A 2 -12.32 62.98 13.56
N LYS A 3 -11.30 63.75 13.16
CA LYS A 3 -10.59 63.55 11.86
C LYS A 3 -9.81 62.22 11.78
N LYS A 4 -9.22 61.76 12.89
CA LYS A 4 -8.52 60.43 12.90
C LYS A 4 -9.51 59.27 12.79
N ARG A 5 -10.66 59.32 13.43
CA ARG A 5 -11.71 58.31 13.30
C ARG A 5 -12.25 58.23 11.87
N LEU A 6 -12.50 59.37 11.25
CA LEU A 6 -12.96 59.39 9.85
C LEU A 6 -11.93 58.78 8.88
N LEU A 7 -10.63 59.05 9.11
CA LEU A 7 -9.54 58.47 8.30
C LEU A 7 -9.48 56.93 8.43
N TYR A 8 -9.62 56.38 9.64
CA TYR A 8 -9.60 54.93 9.85
C TYR A 8 -10.86 54.26 9.28
N THR A 9 -12.02 54.89 9.33
CA THR A 9 -13.24 54.34 8.72
C THR A 9 -13.17 54.34 7.18
N THR A 10 -12.64 55.41 6.57
CA THR A 10 -12.46 55.43 5.11
C THR A 10 -11.41 54.40 4.66
N LEU A 11 -10.30 54.25 5.40
CA LEU A 11 -9.28 53.29 5.10
C LEU A 11 -9.79 51.82 5.22
N SER A 12 -10.58 51.50 6.24
CA SER A 12 -11.17 50.16 6.39
C SER A 12 -12.21 49.83 5.32
N VAL A 13 -12.99 50.82 4.84
CA VAL A 13 -13.93 50.65 3.73
C VAL A 13 -13.16 50.37 2.43
N ILE A 14 -12.10 51.13 2.15
CA ILE A 14 -11.27 50.93 0.96
C ILE A 14 -10.60 49.52 0.97
N LEU A 15 -10.05 49.12 2.14
CA LEU A 15 -9.46 47.77 2.30
C LEU A 15 -10.50 46.67 2.12
N GLY A 16 -11.69 46.84 2.72
CA GLY A 16 -12.78 45.87 2.59
C GLY A 16 -13.29 45.75 1.16
N SER A 17 -13.47 46.88 0.46
CA SER A 17 -13.90 46.88 -0.96
C SER A 17 -12.83 46.29 -1.89
N GLY A 18 -11.53 46.55 -1.62
CA GLY A 18 -10.40 45.94 -2.34
C GLY A 18 -10.36 44.43 -2.16
N LEU A 19 -10.62 43.95 -0.98
CA LEU A 19 -10.63 42.50 -0.69
C LEU A 19 -11.80 41.79 -1.41
N ILE A 20 -12.99 42.39 -1.40
CA ILE A 20 -14.16 41.90 -2.12
C ILE A 20 -13.89 41.91 -3.64
N PHE A 21 -13.28 42.97 -4.15
CA PHE A 21 -12.94 43.07 -5.57
C PHE A 21 -11.95 42.00 -6.00
N CYS A 22 -10.90 41.76 -5.20
CA CYS A 22 -9.92 40.69 -5.44
C CYS A 22 -10.58 39.30 -5.41
N THR A 23 -11.51 39.04 -4.49
CA THR A 23 -12.22 37.74 -4.43
C THR A 23 -13.13 37.53 -5.65
N VAL A 24 -13.81 38.57 -6.13
CA VAL A 24 -14.66 38.52 -7.33
C VAL A 24 -13.81 38.30 -8.58
N LEU A 25 -12.69 39.02 -8.72
CA LEU A 25 -11.77 38.83 -9.85
C LEU A 25 -11.17 37.42 -9.86
N SER A 26 -10.72 36.93 -8.71
CA SER A 26 -10.22 35.57 -8.57
C SER A 26 -11.26 34.52 -9.00
N LYS A 27 -12.50 34.66 -8.50
CA LYS A 27 -13.59 33.75 -8.83
C LYS A 27 -13.96 33.78 -10.33
N ASN A 28 -13.93 34.96 -10.97
CA ASN A 28 -14.17 35.07 -12.40
C ASN A 28 -13.01 34.47 -13.23
N HIS A 29 -11.78 34.66 -12.81
CA HIS A 29 -10.62 34.04 -13.45
C HIS A 29 -10.72 32.52 -13.45
N TRP A 30 -11.02 31.92 -12.28
CA TRP A 30 -11.18 30.46 -12.17
C TRP A 30 -12.40 29.90 -12.93
N LYS A 31 -13.46 30.67 -13.08
CA LYS A 31 -14.62 30.26 -13.89
C LYS A 31 -14.31 30.15 -15.38
N SER A 32 -13.40 30.95 -15.90
CA SER A 32 -12.99 30.94 -17.32
C SER A 32 -11.74 30.14 -17.60
N ALA A 33 -11.05 29.66 -16.53
CA ALA A 33 -9.86 28.84 -16.67
C ALA A 33 -10.25 27.46 -17.15
N THR A 34 -9.87 27.11 -18.39
CA THR A 34 -9.90 25.75 -18.91
C THR A 34 -8.61 25.05 -18.55
N PHE A 35 -8.67 23.75 -18.18
CA PHE A 35 -7.43 23.03 -17.93
C PHE A 35 -6.68 22.80 -19.25
N LYS A 36 -5.38 23.08 -19.22
CA LYS A 36 -4.48 22.87 -20.35
C LYS A 36 -3.87 21.48 -20.33
N ASN A 37 -3.62 20.95 -19.12
CA ASN A 37 -2.95 19.67 -18.93
C ASN A 37 -3.50 18.95 -17.71
N VAL A 38 -3.46 17.62 -17.75
CA VAL A 38 -3.66 16.73 -16.62
C VAL A 38 -2.30 16.14 -16.24
N ASP A 39 -1.89 16.32 -14.99
CA ASP A 39 -0.62 15.85 -14.44
C ASP A 39 -0.92 14.72 -13.43
N ILE A 40 -0.73 13.47 -13.87
CA ILE A 40 -0.96 12.29 -13.02
C ILE A 40 0.35 11.90 -12.37
N ARG A 41 0.37 11.87 -11.05
CA ARG A 41 1.53 11.52 -10.23
C ARG A 41 1.26 10.30 -9.40
N PHE A 42 2.08 9.28 -9.56
CA PHE A 42 2.05 8.10 -8.71
C PHE A 42 3.08 8.26 -7.61
N GLN A 43 2.64 8.19 -6.37
CA GLN A 43 3.51 8.09 -5.20
C GLN A 43 3.67 6.61 -4.84
N TYR A 44 4.88 6.11 -5.01
CA TYR A 44 5.26 4.77 -4.59
C TYR A 44 6.13 4.89 -3.36
N SER A 45 5.63 4.45 -2.22
CA SER A 45 6.39 4.52 -0.96
C SER A 45 7.55 3.53 -0.94
N ASP A 46 7.52 2.47 -1.78
CA ASP A 46 8.56 1.44 -1.85
C ASP A 46 8.40 0.59 -3.12
N ASN A 47 9.40 -0.27 -3.41
CA ASN A 47 9.36 -1.24 -4.51
C ASN A 47 8.21 -2.27 -4.43
N GLN A 48 7.46 -2.28 -3.33
CA GLN A 48 6.32 -3.15 -3.07
C GLN A 48 4.97 -2.53 -3.43
N ALA A 49 4.96 -1.31 -3.96
CA ALA A 49 3.71 -0.67 -4.38
C ALA A 49 3.07 -1.40 -5.56
N VAL A 50 1.76 -1.59 -5.47
CA VAL A 50 0.99 -2.19 -6.56
C VAL A 50 0.97 -1.22 -7.75
N VAL A 51 1.39 -1.67 -8.93
CA VAL A 51 1.39 -0.83 -10.14
C VAL A 51 -0.05 -0.64 -10.61
N VAL A 52 -0.55 0.59 -10.55
CA VAL A 52 -1.96 0.92 -10.81
C VAL A 52 -2.18 1.80 -12.06
N GLY A 53 -1.11 2.26 -12.70
CA GLY A 53 -1.22 3.23 -13.81
C GLY A 53 -2.13 2.79 -14.95
N SER A 54 -2.07 1.54 -15.39
CA SER A 54 -2.89 1.01 -16.47
C SER A 54 -4.39 0.87 -16.12
N GLU A 55 -4.70 0.78 -14.84
CA GLU A 55 -6.07 0.61 -14.34
C GLU A 55 -6.72 1.95 -14.03
N VAL A 56 -5.92 2.94 -13.64
CA VAL A 56 -6.37 4.28 -13.22
C VAL A 56 -6.58 5.22 -14.40
N SER A 57 -5.67 5.21 -15.39
CA SER A 57 -5.75 6.15 -16.53
C SER A 57 -7.08 6.09 -17.27
N PRO A 58 -7.64 4.92 -17.62
CA PRO A 58 -8.94 4.87 -18.29
C PRO A 58 -10.09 5.47 -17.48
N LEU A 59 -10.07 5.30 -16.15
CA LEU A 59 -11.08 5.86 -15.26
C LEU A 59 -11.00 7.39 -15.22
N ILE A 60 -9.79 7.94 -15.18
CA ILE A 60 -9.59 9.39 -15.22
C ILE A 60 -10.06 9.95 -16.57
N ASP A 61 -9.70 9.31 -17.67
CA ASP A 61 -10.08 9.75 -19.02
C ASP A 61 -11.62 9.72 -19.21
N GLU A 62 -12.28 8.66 -18.75
CA GLU A 62 -13.74 8.52 -18.78
C GLU A 62 -14.41 9.59 -17.91
N PHE A 63 -13.90 9.82 -16.69
CA PHE A 63 -14.42 10.83 -15.80
C PHE A 63 -14.32 12.23 -16.42
N LEU A 64 -13.15 12.59 -16.96
CA LEU A 64 -12.94 13.89 -17.58
C LEU A 64 -13.77 14.07 -18.85
N ALA A 65 -13.92 13.02 -19.67
CA ALA A 65 -14.77 13.05 -20.85
C ALA A 65 -16.28 13.23 -20.54
N SER A 66 -16.72 12.82 -19.35
CA SER A 66 -18.10 12.98 -18.89
C SER A 66 -18.44 14.40 -18.43
N GLN A 67 -17.43 15.27 -18.24
CA GLN A 67 -17.67 16.65 -17.78
C GLN A 67 -18.10 17.54 -18.93
N PRO A 68 -19.21 18.30 -18.78
CA PRO A 68 -19.75 19.14 -19.86
C PRO A 68 -18.85 20.33 -20.22
N ASP A 69 -18.06 20.79 -19.28
CA ASP A 69 -17.15 21.93 -19.42
C ASP A 69 -15.77 21.63 -18.88
N SER A 70 -14.72 21.97 -19.64
CA SER A 70 -13.33 21.87 -19.21
C SER A 70 -12.93 22.99 -18.22
N SER A 71 -13.89 23.68 -17.57
CA SER A 71 -13.54 24.72 -16.62
C SER A 71 -13.06 24.12 -15.29
N ALA A 72 -12.06 24.76 -14.69
CA ALA A 72 -11.48 24.33 -13.43
C ALA A 72 -12.50 24.17 -12.28
N LEU A 73 -13.60 24.94 -12.32
CA LEU A 73 -14.66 24.88 -11.31
C LEU A 73 -15.72 23.82 -11.60
N SER A 74 -15.78 23.27 -12.81
CA SER A 74 -16.79 22.26 -13.20
C SER A 74 -16.34 20.85 -12.91
N VAL A 75 -15.02 20.59 -12.73
CA VAL A 75 -14.52 19.27 -12.37
C VAL A 75 -14.71 19.07 -10.86
N PRO A 76 -15.62 18.18 -10.45
CA PRO A 76 -15.83 17.90 -9.04
C PRO A 76 -14.69 17.02 -8.49
N ALA A 77 -13.57 17.64 -8.09
CA ALA A 77 -12.37 16.97 -7.62
C ALA A 77 -12.67 15.88 -6.58
N PHE A 78 -13.53 16.18 -5.62
CA PHE A 78 -13.95 15.23 -4.59
C PHE A 78 -14.61 13.95 -5.16
N LEU A 79 -15.39 14.06 -6.23
CA LEU A 79 -16.01 12.88 -6.85
C LEU A 79 -14.95 12.02 -7.56
N LEU A 80 -13.96 12.64 -8.19
CA LEU A 80 -12.86 11.92 -8.81
C LEU A 80 -11.99 11.25 -7.76
N GLU A 81 -11.64 11.93 -6.67
CA GLU A 81 -10.94 11.35 -5.52
C GLU A 81 -11.68 10.11 -4.99
N THR A 82 -12.97 10.25 -4.68
CA THR A 82 -13.81 9.14 -4.20
C THR A 82 -13.86 7.97 -5.19
N SER A 83 -13.91 8.25 -6.51
CA SER A 83 -13.92 7.20 -7.53
C SER A 83 -12.57 6.47 -7.64
N LEU A 84 -11.46 7.19 -7.46
CA LEU A 84 -10.12 6.63 -7.44
C LEU A 84 -9.87 5.79 -6.17
N GLU A 85 -10.28 6.29 -5.00
CA GLU A 85 -10.16 5.59 -3.71
C GLU A 85 -11.05 4.34 -3.63
N ALA A 86 -12.11 4.25 -4.44
CA ALA A 86 -12.92 3.03 -4.57
C ALA A 86 -12.17 1.88 -5.26
N LEU A 87 -11.05 2.15 -5.94
CA LEU A 87 -10.22 1.11 -6.54
C LEU A 87 -9.45 0.33 -5.46
N PRO A 88 -9.43 -1.00 -5.52
CA PRO A 88 -8.92 -1.84 -4.44
C PRO A 88 -7.41 -1.67 -4.16
N TYR A 89 -6.66 -1.10 -5.08
CA TYR A 89 -5.21 -0.90 -5.00
C TYR A 89 -4.79 0.55 -4.75
N VAL A 90 -5.74 1.48 -4.63
CA VAL A 90 -5.49 2.87 -4.26
C VAL A 90 -5.61 3.02 -2.76
N ALA A 91 -4.61 3.61 -2.12
CA ALA A 91 -4.60 3.91 -0.69
C ALA A 91 -5.17 5.32 -0.42
N ASP A 92 -4.78 6.28 -1.25
CA ASP A 92 -5.21 7.68 -1.17
C ASP A 92 -5.18 8.30 -2.56
N ALA A 93 -6.07 9.25 -2.83
CA ALA A 93 -6.08 10.02 -4.06
C ALA A 93 -6.37 11.49 -3.76
N GLN A 94 -5.55 12.37 -4.32
CA GLN A 94 -5.71 13.82 -4.17
C GLN A 94 -5.83 14.46 -5.54
N VAL A 95 -6.87 15.26 -5.73
CA VAL A 95 -7.16 15.98 -6.99
C VAL A 95 -7.25 17.47 -6.70
N TYR A 96 -6.36 18.24 -7.29
CA TYR A 96 -6.34 19.68 -7.09
C TYR A 96 -5.86 20.45 -8.31
N TRP A 97 -6.26 21.71 -8.38
CA TRP A 97 -5.81 22.65 -9.37
C TRP A 97 -4.55 23.36 -8.92
N ASN A 98 -3.56 23.41 -9.79
CA ASN A 98 -2.37 24.22 -9.54
C ASN A 98 -2.50 25.62 -10.21
N LEU A 99 -1.59 26.54 -9.83
CA LEU A 99 -1.55 27.89 -10.38
C LEU A 99 -1.19 27.96 -11.87
N LYS A 100 -0.74 26.84 -12.47
CA LYS A 100 -0.42 26.73 -13.91
C LYS A 100 -1.60 26.22 -14.75
N GLU A 101 -2.81 26.26 -14.21
CA GLU A 101 -4.03 25.79 -14.88
C GLU A 101 -3.96 24.29 -15.28
N SER A 102 -3.29 23.49 -14.46
CA SER A 102 -3.23 22.03 -14.64
C SER A 102 -4.00 21.33 -13.53
N LEU A 103 -4.76 20.31 -13.89
CA LEU A 103 -5.36 19.37 -12.94
C LEU A 103 -4.26 18.41 -12.49
N VAL A 104 -3.93 18.43 -11.22
CA VAL A 104 -2.95 17.51 -10.62
C VAL A 104 -3.71 16.41 -9.89
N ILE A 105 -3.42 15.17 -10.25
CA ILE A 105 -3.99 13.97 -9.64
C ILE A 105 -2.82 13.19 -9.04
N THR A 106 -2.77 13.15 -7.72
CA THR A 106 -1.76 12.39 -6.97
C THR A 106 -2.40 11.13 -6.43
N ILE A 107 -1.82 9.98 -6.73
CA ILE A 107 -2.34 8.67 -6.35
C ILE A 107 -1.29 7.94 -5.54
N GLU A 108 -1.64 7.57 -4.33
CA GLU A 108 -0.86 6.68 -3.48
C GLU A 108 -1.36 5.25 -3.66
N ALA A 109 -0.45 4.35 -4.06
CA ALA A 109 -0.78 2.94 -4.24
C ALA A 109 -0.63 2.16 -2.92
N LYS A 110 -1.54 1.20 -2.67
CA LYS A 110 -1.40 0.25 -1.55
C LYS A 110 -0.12 -0.56 -1.71
N GLN A 111 0.52 -0.86 -0.59
CA GLN A 111 1.71 -1.69 -0.57
C GLN A 111 1.31 -3.16 -0.35
N ALA A 112 1.84 -4.04 -1.19
CA ALA A 112 1.66 -5.47 -1.04
C ALA A 112 2.84 -6.07 -0.27
N LYS A 113 2.57 -7.00 0.66
CA LYS A 113 3.59 -7.73 1.42
C LYS A 113 3.67 -9.21 1.10
N ALA A 114 2.69 -9.75 0.40
CA ALA A 114 2.71 -11.15 -0.04
C ALA A 114 1.80 -11.38 -1.25
N LYS A 115 2.12 -12.41 -2.02
CA LYS A 115 1.21 -13.02 -3.00
C LYS A 115 0.44 -14.14 -2.33
N VAL A 116 -0.88 -14.19 -2.52
CA VAL A 116 -1.75 -15.22 -1.97
C VAL A 116 -2.37 -16.02 -3.11
N TYR A 117 -2.20 -17.33 -3.08
CA TYR A 117 -2.88 -18.23 -4.02
C TYR A 117 -4.09 -18.87 -3.33
N MET A 118 -5.27 -18.59 -3.85
CA MET A 118 -6.54 -19.06 -3.32
C MET A 118 -7.48 -19.43 -4.49
N ASN A 119 -8.06 -20.62 -4.46
CA ASN A 119 -9.02 -21.09 -5.48
C ASN A 119 -8.52 -20.96 -6.93
N GLY A 120 -7.22 -21.20 -7.16
CA GLY A 120 -6.58 -21.08 -8.47
C GLY A 120 -6.39 -19.66 -8.99
N GLN A 121 -6.64 -18.65 -8.16
CA GLN A 121 -6.43 -17.25 -8.48
C GLN A 121 -5.34 -16.62 -7.60
N GLN A 122 -4.66 -15.64 -8.16
CA GLN A 122 -3.64 -14.86 -7.45
C GLN A 122 -4.27 -13.58 -6.88
N PHE A 123 -3.98 -13.36 -5.60
CA PHE A 123 -4.31 -12.14 -4.87
C PHE A 123 -3.03 -11.53 -4.31
N LEU A 124 -3.12 -10.28 -3.88
CA LEU A 124 -2.11 -9.61 -3.08
C LEU A 124 -2.64 -9.39 -1.67
N LEU A 125 -1.79 -9.57 -0.70
CA LEU A 125 -2.05 -9.20 0.69
C LEU A 125 -1.34 -7.87 0.96
N THR A 126 -2.10 -6.85 1.37
CA THR A 126 -1.55 -5.53 1.66
C THR A 126 -0.90 -5.47 3.04
N GLN A 127 -0.21 -4.36 3.34
CA GLN A 127 0.36 -4.11 4.67
C GLN A 127 -0.72 -4.11 5.76
N GLU A 128 -1.93 -3.66 5.43
CA GLU A 128 -3.10 -3.61 6.32
C GLU A 128 -3.83 -4.95 6.43
N HIS A 129 -3.27 -6.02 5.86
CA HIS A 129 -3.85 -7.36 5.80
C HIS A 129 -5.11 -7.47 4.94
N GLU A 130 -5.33 -6.55 4.03
CA GLU A 130 -6.42 -6.65 3.06
C GLU A 130 -6.03 -7.57 1.90
N LEU A 131 -6.98 -8.40 1.48
CA LEU A 131 -6.82 -9.26 0.32
C LEU A 131 -7.39 -8.55 -0.91
N ILE A 132 -6.52 -8.16 -1.83
CA ILE A 132 -6.91 -7.51 -3.07
C ILE A 132 -6.59 -8.39 -4.27
N ARG A 133 -7.38 -8.27 -5.34
CA ARG A 133 -7.12 -9.01 -6.57
C ARG A 133 -5.83 -8.49 -7.22
N ALA A 134 -4.92 -9.39 -7.58
CA ALA A 134 -3.68 -8.98 -8.23
C ALA A 134 -3.98 -8.37 -9.61
N PRO A 135 -3.42 -7.20 -9.95
CA PRO A 135 -3.44 -6.68 -11.31
C PRO A 135 -2.77 -7.67 -12.29
N LYS A 136 -3.12 -7.58 -13.58
CA LYS A 136 -2.60 -8.51 -14.60
C LYS A 136 -1.07 -8.52 -14.71
N GLN A 137 -0.42 -7.42 -14.37
CA GLN A 137 1.04 -7.28 -14.36
C GLN A 137 1.49 -6.86 -12.97
N THR A 138 1.92 -7.81 -12.16
CA THR A 138 2.46 -7.55 -10.82
C THR A 138 3.84 -8.21 -10.70
N PRO A 139 4.89 -7.58 -11.22
CA PRO A 139 6.26 -8.11 -11.14
C PRO A 139 6.89 -7.84 -9.76
N LEU A 140 6.16 -8.13 -8.68
CA LEU A 140 6.66 -7.94 -7.32
C LEU A 140 7.37 -9.21 -6.86
N ASP A 141 8.57 -9.07 -6.32
CA ASP A 141 9.27 -10.15 -5.63
C ASP A 141 8.79 -10.21 -4.17
N LEU A 142 7.75 -10.96 -3.94
CA LEU A 142 7.06 -11.08 -2.66
C LEU A 142 6.92 -12.55 -2.27
N PRO A 143 6.96 -12.87 -0.96
CA PRO A 143 6.71 -14.22 -0.48
C PRO A 143 5.31 -14.71 -0.89
N ILE A 144 5.21 -16.01 -1.15
CA ILE A 144 3.96 -16.66 -1.53
C ILE A 144 3.29 -17.24 -0.29
N ILE A 145 2.02 -16.91 -0.07
CA ILE A 145 1.19 -17.51 0.97
C ILE A 145 0.22 -18.51 0.34
N THR A 146 0.15 -19.70 0.94
CA THR A 146 -0.80 -20.76 0.56
C THR A 146 -1.54 -21.29 1.79
N GLY A 147 -2.63 -22.05 1.58
CA GLY A 147 -3.46 -22.57 2.67
C GLY A 147 -4.53 -21.61 3.17
N VAL A 148 -4.72 -20.49 2.47
CA VAL A 148 -5.75 -19.47 2.73
C VAL A 148 -7.02 -19.84 1.97
N LYS A 149 -8.19 -19.71 2.62
CA LYS A 149 -9.49 -20.07 2.06
C LYS A 149 -10.42 -18.87 1.81
N ASP A 150 -10.21 -17.79 2.58
CA ASP A 150 -11.04 -16.59 2.59
C ASP A 150 -10.23 -15.37 3.10
N SER A 151 -10.83 -14.18 3.06
CA SER A 151 -10.21 -12.95 3.52
C SER A 151 -9.83 -12.98 5.01
N ALA A 152 -10.62 -13.65 5.86
CA ALA A 152 -10.33 -13.76 7.29
C ALA A 152 -9.10 -14.63 7.56
N SER A 153 -8.95 -15.74 6.82
CA SER A 153 -7.74 -16.57 6.89
C SER A 153 -6.53 -15.88 6.27
N ALA A 154 -6.74 -15.04 5.24
CA ALA A 154 -5.69 -14.21 4.66
C ALA A 154 -5.15 -13.17 5.66
N ALA A 155 -6.05 -12.47 6.36
CA ALA A 155 -5.67 -11.51 7.39
C ALA A 155 -4.88 -12.17 8.55
N ARG A 156 -5.33 -13.37 8.99
CA ARG A 156 -4.57 -14.14 9.98
C ARG A 156 -3.19 -14.55 9.47
N ALA A 157 -3.10 -15.00 8.23
CA ALA A 157 -1.82 -15.35 7.60
C ALA A 157 -0.90 -14.12 7.49
N GLY A 158 -1.47 -12.93 7.24
CA GLY A 158 -0.74 -11.66 7.28
C GLY A 158 -0.11 -11.36 8.63
N GLY A 159 -0.85 -11.55 9.72
CA GLY A 159 -0.32 -11.40 11.08
C GLY A 159 0.77 -12.42 11.41
N LEU A 160 0.66 -13.68 10.91
CA LEU A 160 1.74 -14.67 11.05
C LEU A 160 2.97 -14.28 10.25
N LEU A 161 2.79 -13.76 9.03
CA LEU A 161 3.88 -13.26 8.20
C LEU A 161 4.63 -12.13 8.91
N ASP A 162 3.94 -11.17 9.52
CA ASP A 162 4.57 -10.07 10.26
C ASP A 162 5.45 -10.58 11.41
N LEU A 163 5.00 -11.61 12.13
CA LEU A 163 5.81 -12.26 13.15
C LEU A 163 7.05 -12.94 12.57
N VAL A 164 6.93 -13.56 11.39
CA VAL A 164 8.04 -14.26 10.72
C VAL A 164 9.09 -13.25 10.26
N ILE A 165 8.69 -12.22 9.50
CA ILE A 165 9.62 -11.20 8.97
C ILE A 165 10.18 -10.30 10.08
N GLY A 166 9.42 -10.05 11.14
CA GLY A 166 9.90 -9.31 12.31
C GLY A 166 10.89 -10.10 13.19
N SER A 167 11.13 -11.39 12.89
CA SER A 167 12.06 -12.20 13.66
C SER A 167 13.49 -12.10 13.12
N PRO A 168 14.52 -12.23 13.97
CA PRO A 168 15.91 -12.23 13.52
C PRO A 168 16.28 -13.38 12.55
N ALA A 169 15.42 -14.40 12.42
CA ALA A 169 15.65 -15.54 11.55
C ALA A 169 15.33 -15.25 10.08
N PHE A 170 14.52 -14.23 9.80
CA PHE A 170 14.07 -13.88 8.47
C PHE A 170 14.13 -12.37 8.19
N THR A 171 14.35 -12.04 6.94
CA THR A 171 14.04 -10.73 6.35
C THR A 171 12.90 -10.92 5.34
N MET A 172 12.30 -9.84 4.83
CA MET A 172 11.28 -9.93 3.78
C MET A 172 11.78 -10.73 2.58
N ASP A 173 12.98 -10.42 2.11
CA ASP A 173 13.61 -11.08 0.95
C ASP A 173 14.16 -12.47 1.29
N GLY A 174 14.19 -12.83 2.56
CA GLY A 174 14.67 -14.13 3.02
C GLY A 174 13.61 -15.24 3.05
N LEU A 175 12.33 -14.91 2.82
CA LEU A 175 11.23 -15.86 2.81
C LEU A 175 10.66 -16.02 1.40
N ALA A 176 10.73 -17.23 0.85
CA ALA A 176 10.13 -17.53 -0.46
C ALA A 176 8.65 -17.90 -0.36
N GLN A 177 8.29 -18.72 0.64
CA GLN A 177 6.91 -19.20 0.78
C GLN A 177 6.53 -19.46 2.24
N MET A 178 5.27 -19.24 2.54
CA MET A 178 4.60 -19.61 3.79
C MET A 178 3.32 -20.38 3.50
N ALA A 179 3.24 -21.64 3.90
CA ALA A 179 2.03 -22.44 3.83
C ALA A 179 1.40 -22.52 5.22
N VAL A 180 0.14 -22.08 5.34
CA VAL A 180 -0.58 -21.97 6.62
C VAL A 180 -1.62 -23.07 6.72
N THR A 181 -1.63 -23.76 7.86
CA THR A 181 -2.71 -24.68 8.27
C THR A 181 -3.36 -24.18 9.56
N GLU A 182 -4.32 -24.90 10.11
CA GLU A 182 -4.99 -24.51 11.35
C GLU A 182 -4.03 -24.50 12.56
N SER A 183 -3.07 -25.42 12.61
CA SER A 183 -2.20 -25.65 13.78
C SER A 183 -0.72 -25.42 13.50
N SER A 184 -0.31 -25.32 12.24
CA SER A 184 1.09 -25.20 11.87
C SER A 184 1.33 -24.28 10.68
N VAL A 185 2.54 -23.78 10.59
CA VAL A 185 3.03 -23.06 9.43
C VAL A 185 4.28 -23.74 8.89
N VAL A 186 4.38 -23.84 7.57
CA VAL A 186 5.57 -24.30 6.88
C VAL A 186 6.19 -23.10 6.18
N LEU A 187 7.45 -22.82 6.51
CA LEU A 187 8.22 -21.72 5.94
C LEU A 187 9.29 -22.30 4.99
N ILE A 188 9.43 -21.67 3.84
CA ILE A 188 10.48 -21.98 2.87
C ILE A 188 11.35 -20.74 2.72
N PRO A 189 12.59 -20.75 3.24
CA PRO A 189 13.51 -19.65 3.08
C PRO A 189 13.99 -19.54 1.63
N GLN A 190 14.37 -18.34 1.21
CA GLN A 190 14.87 -18.11 -0.15
C GLN A 190 16.31 -18.58 -0.34
N GLY A 191 17.14 -18.47 0.69
CA GLY A 191 18.57 -18.80 0.62
C GLY A 191 18.93 -20.24 0.92
N TYR A 192 17.97 -21.08 1.36
CA TYR A 192 18.24 -22.45 1.79
C TYR A 192 17.24 -23.45 1.23
N PRO A 193 17.67 -24.69 0.94
CA PRO A 193 16.82 -25.71 0.32
C PRO A 193 15.92 -26.49 1.29
N HIS A 194 15.89 -26.12 2.57
CA HIS A 194 15.10 -26.83 3.58
C HIS A 194 13.75 -26.14 3.85
N ARG A 195 12.81 -26.90 4.36
CA ARG A 195 11.54 -26.40 4.90
C ARG A 195 11.57 -26.37 6.41
N ILE A 196 10.88 -25.39 6.98
CA ILE A 196 10.79 -25.18 8.43
C ILE A 196 9.34 -25.37 8.85
N LEU A 197 9.10 -26.23 9.84
CA LEU A 197 7.78 -26.46 10.43
C LEU A 197 7.74 -25.75 11.78
N ALA A 198 6.72 -24.91 12.00
CA ALA A 198 6.50 -24.21 13.27
C ALA A 198 5.03 -24.27 13.68
N ASN A 199 4.73 -24.01 14.94
CA ASN A 199 3.36 -23.88 15.43
C ASN A 199 2.78 -22.53 15.00
N THR A 200 1.43 -22.43 14.96
CA THR A 200 0.73 -21.16 14.81
C THR A 200 0.43 -20.53 16.18
N GLY A 201 -0.02 -19.29 16.19
CA GLY A 201 -0.45 -18.61 17.40
C GLY A 201 0.69 -18.16 18.31
N LYS A 202 0.47 -18.24 19.62
CA LYS A 202 1.39 -17.70 20.64
C LYS A 202 2.77 -18.40 20.67
N GLU A 203 2.84 -19.62 20.19
CA GLU A 203 4.06 -20.44 20.19
C GLU A 203 5.02 -20.05 19.06
N LEU A 204 4.53 -19.45 17.95
CA LEU A 204 5.32 -19.09 16.78
C LEU A 204 6.53 -18.21 17.14
N ALA A 205 6.35 -17.18 17.95
CA ALA A 205 7.44 -16.30 18.35
C ALA A 205 8.57 -17.05 19.12
N GLY A 206 8.20 -18.07 19.90
CA GLY A 206 9.12 -18.97 20.58
C GLY A 206 9.87 -19.87 19.60
N ASP A 207 9.16 -20.42 18.63
CA ASP A 207 9.70 -21.27 17.57
C ASP A 207 10.71 -20.49 16.70
N LEU A 208 10.39 -19.26 16.33
CA LEU A 208 11.30 -18.40 15.54
C LEU A 208 12.57 -18.03 16.31
N ARG A 209 12.49 -17.84 17.64
CA ARG A 209 13.70 -17.64 18.48
C ARG A 209 14.59 -18.89 18.48
N LYS A 210 14.00 -20.10 18.57
CA LYS A 210 14.77 -21.35 18.46
C LYS A 210 15.46 -21.47 17.11
N LEU A 211 14.76 -21.10 16.02
CA LEU A 211 15.33 -21.09 14.68
C LEU A 211 16.51 -20.13 14.55
N SER A 212 16.37 -18.92 15.07
CA SER A 212 17.44 -17.91 15.04
C SER A 212 18.69 -18.42 15.79
N ALA A 213 18.51 -19.03 16.98
CA ALA A 213 19.60 -19.62 17.73
C ALA A 213 20.24 -20.82 17.00
N PHE A 214 19.42 -21.64 16.33
CA PHE A 214 19.91 -22.78 15.54
C PHE A 214 20.75 -22.31 14.35
N TYR A 215 20.29 -21.29 13.60
CA TYR A 215 21.05 -20.73 12.50
C TYR A 215 22.36 -20.07 12.95
N ALA A 216 22.34 -19.36 14.07
CA ALA A 216 23.56 -18.76 14.63
C ALA A 216 24.60 -19.78 15.08
N ALA A 217 24.18 -20.99 15.47
CA ALA A 217 25.06 -22.04 15.98
C ALA A 217 25.63 -22.94 14.86
N LYS A 218 25.15 -22.85 13.62
CA LYS A 218 25.55 -23.73 12.52
C LYS A 218 26.22 -22.96 11.38
N PRO A 219 27.33 -23.53 10.82
CA PRO A 219 27.95 -23.01 9.60
C PRO A 219 26.96 -23.11 8.42
N THR A 220 27.07 -22.19 7.47
CA THR A 220 26.20 -22.15 6.27
C THR A 220 26.21 -23.46 5.49
N GLN A 221 27.38 -24.11 5.37
CA GLN A 221 27.54 -25.39 4.68
C GLN A 221 26.68 -26.52 5.28
N GLU A 222 26.60 -26.58 6.62
CA GLU A 222 25.75 -27.57 7.29
C GLU A 222 24.28 -27.29 7.10
N LEU A 223 23.88 -26.01 6.92
CA LEU A 223 22.50 -25.62 6.66
C LEU A 223 22.02 -26.04 5.26
N GLU A 224 22.92 -26.11 4.27
CA GLU A 224 22.64 -26.55 2.92
C GLU A 224 22.29 -28.05 2.83
N ASP A 225 22.86 -28.87 3.72
CA ASP A 225 22.60 -30.32 3.79
C ASP A 225 21.28 -30.67 4.50
N ILE A 226 20.66 -29.70 5.18
CA ILE A 226 19.41 -29.91 5.90
C ILE A 226 18.25 -30.02 4.87
N LYS A 227 17.37 -30.99 5.10
CA LYS A 227 16.12 -31.19 4.36
C LYS A 227 14.93 -30.54 5.05
N SER A 228 14.85 -30.63 6.37
CA SER A 228 13.78 -30.02 7.14
C SER A 228 14.20 -29.70 8.57
N ILE A 229 13.60 -28.65 9.13
CA ILE A 229 13.74 -28.21 10.51
C ILE A 229 12.34 -28.22 11.12
N ASP A 230 12.14 -28.94 12.22
CA ASP A 230 10.89 -28.98 12.97
C ASP A 230 11.07 -28.29 14.32
N LEU A 231 10.36 -27.20 14.51
CA LEU A 231 10.41 -26.34 15.68
C LEU A 231 9.25 -26.59 16.67
N ARG A 232 8.31 -27.45 16.31
CA ARG A 232 7.07 -27.67 17.08
C ARG A 232 7.30 -28.39 18.42
N TYR A 233 8.48 -28.97 18.61
CA TYR A 233 8.84 -29.61 19.87
C TYR A 233 9.29 -28.59 20.91
N LYS A 234 8.81 -28.77 22.14
CA LYS A 234 9.14 -27.85 23.23
C LYS A 234 10.66 -27.91 23.55
N ASN A 235 11.29 -26.70 23.51
CA ASN A 235 12.72 -26.52 23.80
C ASN A 235 13.68 -27.33 22.91
N GLN A 236 13.26 -27.83 21.79
CA GLN A 236 14.07 -28.62 20.86
C GLN A 236 13.92 -28.13 19.43
N VAL A 237 14.96 -28.32 18.64
CA VAL A 237 14.98 -28.19 17.20
C VAL A 237 15.36 -29.55 16.62
N VAL A 238 14.47 -30.14 15.85
CA VAL A 238 14.71 -31.42 15.19
C VAL A 238 15.03 -31.16 13.72
N SER A 239 16.22 -31.54 13.27
CA SER A 239 16.61 -31.41 11.86
C SER A 239 16.78 -32.77 11.22
N THR A 240 16.42 -32.89 9.94
CA THR A 240 16.71 -34.06 9.09
C THR A 240 17.61 -33.61 7.96
N THR A 241 18.63 -34.39 7.66
CA THR A 241 19.52 -34.18 6.51
C THR A 241 19.01 -34.91 5.27
N ARG A 242 19.61 -34.59 4.14
CA ARG A 242 19.32 -35.24 2.85
C ARG A 242 19.94 -36.61 2.75
#